data_32a3f921d86f65d592ae44ced9fe4495
#
_entry.id   32a3f921d86f65d592ae44ced9fe4495
#
_cell.length_a   1.000
_cell.length_b   1.000
_cell.length_c   1.000
_cell.angle_alpha   90.00
_cell.angle_beta   90.00
_cell.angle_gamma   90.00
#
_symmetry.space_group_name_H-M   'P 1'
#
loop_
_entity.id
_entity.type
_entity.pdbx_description
1 polymer ?
#
loop_
_entity_poly.entity_id
_entity_poly.type
_entity_poly.pdbx_seq_one_letter_code
_entity_poly.pdbx_strand_id
1 'polypeptide(L)'
;MAVTSPAPAAASWLSLHEASKRLNVHPATLREWADRGRIRTFRTPGGHRRFSGEDLDALAAEAAPELALFMSALVGQARLATTAGQLATESWYSRFDDAAKERQRELGHDLMRLLVGYLGDTDKDWGSDLRVLGGRYARLAHDAGLSLGDAMRAFHLFEGLVHSSMKQLSAVQVGGSADFERHVGWFINEVRVAMVESFTEVGK
;
A
#
# COMPACT_ATOMS: atom_id res chain seq x y z
N MET A 1 -52.34 2.41 -14.58
CA MET A 1 -51.28 2.98 -13.71
C MET A 1 -49.98 2.84 -14.46
N ALA A 2 -49.46 3.94 -15.00
CA ALA A 2 -48.17 3.94 -15.70
C ALA A 2 -47.04 3.98 -14.70
N VAL A 3 -46.21 2.95 -14.68
CA VAL A 3 -44.98 2.93 -13.88
C VAL A 3 -43.95 3.81 -14.59
N THR A 4 -43.77 5.02 -14.08
CA THR A 4 -42.74 5.94 -14.56
C THR A 4 -41.41 5.37 -14.13
N SER A 5 -40.65 4.80 -15.07
CA SER A 5 -39.24 4.42 -14.86
C SER A 5 -38.45 5.70 -14.53
N PRO A 6 -37.61 5.74 -13.48
CA PRO A 6 -36.79 6.93 -13.19
C PRO A 6 -35.87 7.16 -14.39
N ALA A 7 -35.82 8.41 -14.86
CA ALA A 7 -34.87 8.84 -15.90
C ALA A 7 -33.44 8.49 -15.42
N PRO A 8 -32.54 8.02 -16.32
CA PRO A 8 -31.16 7.76 -15.96
C PRO A 8 -30.55 9.06 -15.43
N ALA A 9 -29.95 8.98 -14.23
CA ALA A 9 -29.24 10.10 -13.63
C ALA A 9 -28.26 10.65 -14.67
N ALA A 10 -28.33 11.99 -14.91
CA ALA A 10 -27.47 12.64 -15.89
C ALA A 10 -26.02 12.25 -15.62
N ALA A 11 -25.36 11.59 -16.57
CA ALA A 11 -24.00 11.13 -16.44
C ALA A 11 -23.12 12.32 -16.00
N SER A 12 -22.60 12.30 -14.78
CA SER A 12 -21.73 13.37 -14.29
C SER A 12 -20.36 13.23 -14.97
N TRP A 13 -19.93 14.29 -15.64
CA TRP A 13 -18.63 14.32 -16.31
C TRP A 13 -17.68 15.22 -15.54
N LEU A 14 -16.62 14.65 -15.04
CA LEU A 14 -15.64 15.31 -14.19
C LEU A 14 -14.39 15.74 -14.98
N SER A 15 -13.79 16.85 -14.61
CA SER A 15 -12.48 17.24 -15.10
C SER A 15 -11.41 16.26 -14.59
N LEU A 16 -10.21 16.31 -15.16
CA LEU A 16 -9.07 15.50 -14.70
C LEU A 16 -8.78 15.73 -13.22
N HIS A 17 -8.81 16.98 -12.78
CA HIS A 17 -8.55 17.34 -11.37
C HIS A 17 -9.62 16.78 -10.43
N GLU A 18 -10.91 16.97 -10.76
CA GLU A 18 -12.01 16.46 -9.93
C GLU A 18 -12.01 14.93 -9.90
N ALA A 19 -11.77 14.27 -11.04
CA ALA A 19 -11.71 12.82 -11.14
C ALA A 19 -10.53 12.23 -10.36
N SER A 20 -9.34 12.85 -10.46
CA SER A 20 -8.16 12.46 -9.68
C SER A 20 -8.41 12.59 -8.18
N LYS A 21 -9.00 13.72 -7.76
CA LYS A 21 -9.35 13.94 -6.36
C LYS A 21 -10.38 12.93 -5.85
N ARG A 22 -11.39 12.57 -6.68
CA ARG A 22 -12.44 11.62 -6.29
C ARG A 22 -11.92 10.20 -6.07
N LEU A 23 -10.98 9.73 -6.90
CA LEU A 23 -10.35 8.41 -6.78
C LEU A 23 -9.10 8.43 -5.91
N ASN A 24 -8.64 9.62 -5.52
CA ASN A 24 -7.39 9.83 -4.82
C ASN A 24 -6.18 9.22 -5.55
N VAL A 25 -6.10 9.45 -6.88
CA VAL A 25 -5.02 8.96 -7.73
C VAL A 25 -4.35 10.10 -8.49
N HIS A 26 -3.08 9.89 -8.86
CA HIS A 26 -2.34 10.88 -9.65
C HIS A 26 -2.99 11.12 -11.02
N PRO A 27 -3.03 12.38 -11.53
CA PRO A 27 -3.57 12.67 -12.85
C PRO A 27 -2.98 11.86 -14.00
N ALA A 28 -1.70 11.45 -13.89
CA ALA A 28 -1.06 10.59 -14.89
C ALA A 28 -1.68 9.18 -14.89
N THR A 29 -1.91 8.59 -13.71
CA THR A 29 -2.56 7.28 -13.55
C THR A 29 -3.97 7.29 -14.13
N LEU A 30 -4.73 8.36 -13.86
CA LEU A 30 -6.08 8.49 -14.39
C LEU A 30 -6.10 8.62 -15.92
N ARG A 31 -5.11 9.30 -16.51
CA ARG A 31 -4.96 9.35 -17.98
C ARG A 31 -4.66 7.97 -18.55
N GLU A 32 -3.74 7.25 -17.93
CA GLU A 32 -3.37 5.88 -18.32
C GLU A 32 -4.57 4.93 -18.28
N TRP A 33 -5.39 4.98 -17.23
CA TRP A 33 -6.61 4.19 -17.12
C TRP A 33 -7.63 4.54 -18.21
N ALA A 34 -7.76 5.82 -18.53
CA ALA A 34 -8.62 6.27 -19.62
C ALA A 34 -8.09 5.83 -20.99
N ASP A 35 -6.77 5.91 -21.20
CA ASP A 35 -6.13 5.48 -22.45
C ASP A 35 -6.20 3.95 -22.66
N ARG A 36 -6.27 3.18 -21.57
CA ARG A 36 -6.54 1.73 -21.56
C ARG A 36 -8.03 1.37 -21.61
N GLY A 37 -8.93 2.35 -21.66
CA GLY A 37 -10.37 2.13 -21.76
C GLY A 37 -11.05 1.68 -20.45
N ARG A 38 -10.37 1.77 -19.30
CA ARG A 38 -10.96 1.45 -17.98
C ARG A 38 -11.98 2.49 -17.52
N ILE A 39 -11.92 3.72 -18.05
CA ILE A 39 -12.81 4.83 -17.73
C ILE A 39 -13.26 5.46 -19.04
N ARG A 40 -14.55 5.58 -19.22
CA ARG A 40 -15.12 6.30 -20.37
C ARG A 40 -14.74 7.77 -20.28
N THR A 41 -14.25 8.30 -21.39
CA THR A 41 -13.89 9.72 -21.49
C THR A 41 -14.39 10.33 -22.80
N PHE A 42 -14.61 11.64 -22.80
CA PHE A 42 -14.73 12.41 -24.02
C PHE A 42 -13.89 13.69 -23.93
N ARG A 43 -13.66 14.33 -25.09
CA ARG A 43 -13.02 15.63 -25.15
C ARG A 43 -14.04 16.71 -25.46
N THR A 44 -13.99 17.79 -24.70
CA THR A 44 -14.77 19.00 -25.01
C THR A 44 -14.25 19.65 -26.30
N PRO A 45 -15.02 20.55 -26.97
CA PRO A 45 -14.53 21.32 -28.12
C PRO A 45 -13.23 22.07 -27.85
N GLY A 46 -12.97 22.48 -26.59
CA GLY A 46 -11.72 23.08 -26.15
C GLY A 46 -10.59 22.09 -25.86
N GLY A 47 -10.72 20.81 -26.22
CA GLY A 47 -9.69 19.78 -26.07
C GLY A 47 -9.55 19.16 -24.67
N HIS A 48 -10.33 19.62 -23.69
CA HIS A 48 -10.25 19.11 -22.31
C HIS A 48 -10.94 17.76 -22.18
N ARG A 49 -10.23 16.76 -21.60
CA ARG A 49 -10.78 15.43 -21.32
C ARG A 49 -11.75 15.51 -20.14
N ARG A 50 -12.90 14.80 -20.28
CA ARG A 50 -13.89 14.59 -19.23
C ARG A 50 -14.01 13.11 -18.93
N PHE A 51 -14.18 12.75 -17.67
CA PHE A 51 -14.20 11.39 -17.16
C PHE A 51 -15.59 11.03 -16.64
N SER A 52 -16.06 9.84 -16.94
CA SER A 52 -17.36 9.34 -16.48
C SER A 52 -17.38 9.20 -14.96
N GLY A 53 -18.26 9.92 -14.27
CA GLY A 53 -18.42 9.83 -12.83
C GLY A 53 -18.91 8.45 -12.39
N GLU A 54 -19.74 7.78 -13.20
CA GLU A 54 -20.24 6.43 -12.95
C GLU A 54 -19.11 5.40 -12.95
N ASP A 55 -18.18 5.46 -13.94
CA ASP A 55 -17.04 4.57 -13.99
C ASP A 55 -16.05 4.83 -12.84
N LEU A 56 -15.89 6.09 -12.43
CA LEU A 56 -15.08 6.46 -11.28
C LEU A 56 -15.68 5.91 -9.98
N ASP A 57 -17.00 5.92 -9.81
CA ASP A 57 -17.65 5.35 -8.63
C ASP A 57 -17.55 3.83 -8.61
N ALA A 58 -17.65 3.18 -9.76
CA ALA A 58 -17.43 1.74 -9.87
C ALA A 58 -15.99 1.37 -9.48
N LEU A 59 -15.00 2.09 -9.99
CA LEU A 59 -13.60 1.88 -9.62
C LEU A 59 -13.30 2.15 -8.14
N ALA A 60 -13.91 3.19 -7.56
CA ALA A 60 -13.79 3.47 -6.13
C ALA A 60 -14.41 2.36 -5.28
N ALA A 61 -15.53 1.79 -5.73
CA ALA A 61 -16.20 0.68 -5.05
C ALA A 61 -15.41 -0.64 -5.17
N GLU A 62 -14.64 -0.83 -6.25
CA GLU A 62 -13.76 -1.99 -6.44
C GLU A 62 -12.49 -1.90 -5.58
N ALA A 63 -11.88 -0.72 -5.48
CA ALA A 63 -10.62 -0.53 -4.75
C ALA A 63 -10.78 -0.64 -3.23
N ALA A 64 -11.89 -0.17 -2.65
CA ALA A 64 -12.11 -0.19 -1.22
C ALA A 64 -12.21 -1.62 -0.62
N PRO A 65 -12.95 -2.57 -1.24
CA PRO A 65 -12.96 -3.96 -0.79
C PRO A 65 -11.61 -4.65 -0.92
N GLU A 66 -10.84 -4.37 -1.97
CA GLU A 66 -9.51 -4.94 -2.21
C GLU A 66 -8.53 -4.58 -1.09
N LEU A 67 -8.44 -3.30 -0.74
CA LEU A 67 -7.61 -2.84 0.37
C LEU A 67 -8.05 -3.47 1.70
N ALA A 68 -9.35 -3.52 1.98
CA ALA A 68 -9.89 -4.09 3.22
C ALA A 68 -9.57 -5.60 3.34
N LEU A 69 -9.73 -6.35 2.26
CA LEU A 69 -9.41 -7.79 2.20
C LEU A 69 -7.90 -8.02 2.35
N PHE A 70 -7.08 -7.24 1.66
CA PHE A 70 -5.63 -7.28 1.78
C PHE A 70 -5.18 -7.04 3.22
N MET A 71 -5.70 -5.99 3.85
CA MET A 71 -5.37 -5.66 5.24
C MET A 71 -5.81 -6.75 6.22
N SER A 72 -7.00 -7.32 6.02
CA SER A 72 -7.49 -8.44 6.83
C SER A 72 -6.58 -9.66 6.71
N ALA A 73 -6.17 -10.02 5.49
CA ALA A 73 -5.25 -11.11 5.21
C ALA A 73 -3.88 -10.84 5.85
N LEU A 74 -3.34 -9.63 5.70
CA LEU A 74 -2.02 -9.25 6.22
C LEU A 74 -1.97 -9.28 7.75
N VAL A 75 -3.01 -8.76 8.42
CA VAL A 75 -3.14 -8.84 9.89
C VAL A 75 -3.26 -10.31 10.35
N GLY A 76 -4.03 -11.14 9.63
CA GLY A 76 -4.14 -12.57 9.89
C GLY A 76 -2.80 -13.29 9.79
N GLN A 77 -2.04 -13.06 8.73
CA GLN A 77 -0.71 -13.61 8.52
C GLN A 77 0.29 -13.15 9.60
N ALA A 78 0.27 -11.87 9.96
CA ALA A 78 1.14 -11.34 11.02
C ALA A 78 0.85 -11.98 12.38
N ARG A 79 -0.43 -12.22 12.72
CA ARG A 79 -0.82 -12.95 13.93
C ARG A 79 -0.33 -14.39 13.91
N LEU A 80 -0.51 -15.11 12.80
CA LEU A 80 -0.02 -16.47 12.66
C LEU A 80 1.49 -16.56 12.81
N ALA A 81 2.25 -15.66 12.20
CA ALA A 81 3.71 -15.62 12.31
C ALA A 81 4.19 -15.42 13.76
N THR A 82 3.47 -14.57 14.52
CA THR A 82 3.78 -14.34 15.95
C THR A 82 3.37 -15.51 16.83
N THR A 83 2.19 -16.09 16.63
CA THR A 83 1.69 -17.22 17.47
C THR A 83 2.37 -18.55 17.15
N ALA A 84 2.75 -18.77 15.88
CA ALA A 84 3.46 -19.98 15.46
C ALA A 84 4.95 -19.99 15.88
N GLY A 85 5.43 -18.95 16.55
CA GLY A 85 6.82 -18.87 17.01
C GLY A 85 7.86 -18.71 15.89
N GLN A 86 7.43 -18.37 14.67
CA GLN A 86 8.34 -18.19 13.52
C GLN A 86 9.42 -17.14 13.81
N LEU A 87 9.08 -16.06 14.50
CA LEU A 87 10.05 -15.05 14.92
C LEU A 87 11.06 -15.60 15.89
N ALA A 88 10.67 -16.49 16.80
CA ALA A 88 11.57 -17.06 17.81
C ALA A 88 12.66 -17.96 17.21
N THR A 89 12.46 -18.50 16.01
CA THR A 89 13.46 -19.32 15.30
C THR A 89 14.50 -18.48 14.56
N GLU A 90 14.26 -17.19 14.40
CA GLU A 90 15.16 -16.30 13.71
C GLU A 90 16.35 -15.87 14.58
N SER A 91 17.56 -16.05 14.10
CA SER A 91 18.79 -15.77 14.85
C SER A 91 18.93 -14.29 15.24
N TRP A 92 18.42 -13.38 14.44
CA TRP A 92 18.41 -11.95 14.72
C TRP A 92 17.42 -11.59 15.83
N TYR A 93 16.27 -12.30 15.92
CA TYR A 93 15.24 -12.02 16.93
C TYR A 93 15.69 -12.42 18.34
N SER A 94 16.53 -13.44 18.48
CA SER A 94 17.10 -13.86 19.75
C SER A 94 18.05 -12.83 20.37
N ARG A 95 18.54 -11.86 19.58
CA ARG A 95 19.37 -10.75 20.06
C ARG A 95 18.56 -9.61 20.66
N PHE A 96 17.26 -9.58 20.44
CA PHE A 96 16.39 -8.56 21.01
C PHE A 96 16.08 -8.89 22.46
N ASP A 97 16.33 -7.95 23.35
CA ASP A 97 15.75 -7.93 24.69
C ASP A 97 14.24 -7.61 24.60
N ASP A 98 13.55 -7.64 25.73
CA ASP A 98 12.10 -7.42 25.74
C ASP A 98 11.71 -6.00 25.32
N ALA A 99 12.54 -5.01 25.61
CA ALA A 99 12.34 -3.63 25.19
C ALA A 99 12.53 -3.47 23.67
N ALA A 100 13.53 -4.14 23.09
CA ALA A 100 13.75 -4.16 21.64
C ALA A 100 12.63 -4.89 20.90
N LYS A 101 12.10 -6.00 21.47
CA LYS A 101 10.92 -6.70 20.91
C LYS A 101 9.67 -5.83 20.94
N GLU A 102 9.48 -5.03 21.98
CA GLU A 102 8.35 -4.09 22.02
C GLU A 102 8.50 -2.98 20.97
N ARG A 103 9.69 -2.37 20.87
CA ARG A 103 9.97 -1.39 19.80
C ARG A 103 9.80 -1.98 18.41
N GLN A 104 10.16 -3.26 18.20
CA GLN A 104 9.93 -3.95 16.93
C GLN A 104 8.44 -4.10 16.61
N ARG A 105 7.59 -4.39 17.61
CA ARG A 105 6.14 -4.44 17.44
C ARG A 105 5.55 -3.07 17.08
N GLU A 106 5.98 -2.01 17.77
CA GLU A 106 5.58 -0.63 17.47
C GLU A 106 5.94 -0.24 16.03
N LEU A 107 7.19 -0.55 15.62
CA LEU A 107 7.63 -0.28 14.24
C LEU A 107 6.83 -1.08 13.22
N GLY A 108 6.45 -2.31 13.53
CA GLY A 108 5.56 -3.11 12.69
C GLY A 108 4.19 -2.47 12.54
N HIS A 109 3.61 -1.92 13.61
CA HIS A 109 2.36 -1.17 13.55
C HIS A 109 2.49 0.14 12.74
N ASP A 110 3.61 0.85 12.88
CA ASP A 110 3.88 2.06 12.11
C ASP A 110 4.03 1.76 10.62
N LEU A 111 4.74 0.69 10.28
CA LEU A 111 4.88 0.20 8.91
C LEU A 111 3.53 -0.12 8.27
N MET A 112 2.67 -0.85 9.00
CA MET A 112 1.32 -1.16 8.55
C MET A 112 0.47 0.11 8.37
N ARG A 113 0.56 1.06 9.29
CA ARG A 113 -0.15 2.35 9.20
C ARG A 113 0.29 3.15 7.98
N LEU A 114 1.60 3.19 7.71
CA LEU A 114 2.14 3.87 6.53
C LEU A 114 1.71 3.18 5.24
N LEU A 115 1.70 1.85 5.19
CA LEU A 115 1.22 1.10 4.02
C LEU A 115 -0.25 1.41 3.73
N VAL A 116 -1.11 1.41 4.75
CA VAL A 116 -2.54 1.77 4.60
C VAL A 116 -2.68 3.21 4.13
N GLY A 117 -1.94 4.14 4.75
CA GLY A 117 -1.95 5.55 4.35
C GLY A 117 -1.52 5.74 2.90
N TYR A 118 -0.44 5.09 2.50
CA TYR A 118 0.08 5.13 1.13
C TYR A 118 -0.93 4.55 0.12
N LEU A 119 -1.50 3.39 0.39
CA LEU A 119 -2.49 2.77 -0.51
C LEU A 119 -3.81 3.57 -0.58
N GLY A 120 -4.12 4.34 0.47
CA GLY A 120 -5.25 5.27 0.48
C GLY A 120 -5.00 6.59 -0.24
N ASP A 121 -3.73 7.02 -0.35
CA ASP A 121 -3.32 8.28 -0.99
C ASP A 121 -1.92 8.12 -1.62
N THR A 122 -1.89 7.57 -2.83
CA THR A 122 -0.63 7.33 -3.57
C THR A 122 0.00 8.60 -4.13
N ASP A 123 -0.70 9.73 -4.08
CA ASP A 123 -0.25 11.01 -4.63
C ASP A 123 0.50 11.88 -3.62
N LYS A 124 0.32 11.60 -2.33
CA LYS A 124 1.08 12.27 -1.26
C LYS A 124 2.55 11.90 -1.37
N ASP A 125 3.44 12.86 -1.11
CA ASP A 125 4.87 12.58 -0.92
C ASP A 125 5.09 11.84 0.41
N TRP A 126 5.32 10.55 0.34
CA TRP A 126 5.61 9.66 1.46
C TRP A 126 7.10 9.53 1.78
N GLY A 127 7.98 10.12 0.97
CA GLY A 127 9.42 9.95 1.09
C GLY A 127 9.96 10.35 2.46
N SER A 128 9.43 11.41 3.07
CA SER A 128 9.81 11.83 4.42
C SER A 128 9.39 10.83 5.49
N ASP A 129 8.14 10.36 5.45
CA ASP A 129 7.58 9.40 6.41
C ASP A 129 8.34 8.06 6.34
N LEU A 130 8.68 7.61 5.12
CA LEU A 130 9.43 6.37 4.90
C LEU A 130 10.87 6.46 5.38
N ARG A 131 11.56 7.59 5.18
CA ARG A 131 12.90 7.82 5.73
C ARG A 131 12.91 7.81 7.25
N VAL A 132 11.92 8.44 7.89
CA VAL A 132 11.78 8.42 9.35
C VAL A 132 11.61 6.99 9.86
N LEU A 133 10.75 6.19 9.21
CA LEU A 133 10.54 4.80 9.57
C LEU A 133 11.81 3.97 9.35
N GLY A 134 12.48 4.09 8.20
CA GLY A 134 13.74 3.43 7.90
C GLY A 134 14.82 3.73 8.93
N GLY A 135 14.95 5.01 9.33
CA GLY A 135 15.88 5.43 10.38
C GLY A 135 15.58 4.83 11.75
N ARG A 136 14.30 4.63 12.09
CA ARG A 136 13.91 3.96 13.34
C ARG A 136 14.26 2.47 13.32
N TYR A 137 14.05 1.77 12.20
CA TYR A 137 14.46 0.38 12.02
C TYR A 137 15.98 0.23 12.06
N ALA A 138 16.70 1.12 11.39
CA ALA A 138 18.17 1.12 11.40
C ALA A 138 18.73 1.31 12.82
N ARG A 139 18.20 2.24 13.61
CA ARG A 139 18.58 2.45 15.00
C ARG A 139 18.29 1.23 15.88
N LEU A 140 17.09 0.65 15.76
CA LEU A 140 16.75 -0.56 16.52
C LEU A 140 17.71 -1.71 16.23
N ALA A 141 18.04 -1.91 14.96
CA ALA A 141 18.99 -2.95 14.54
C ALA A 141 20.42 -2.67 15.07
N HIS A 142 20.89 -1.43 14.97
CA HIS A 142 22.19 -0.99 15.47
C HIS A 142 22.28 -1.18 16.99
N ASP A 143 21.27 -0.74 17.76
CA ASP A 143 21.23 -0.86 19.22
C ASP A 143 21.26 -2.33 19.67
N ALA A 144 20.68 -3.23 18.88
CA ALA A 144 20.72 -4.67 19.12
C ALA A 144 21.99 -5.36 18.58
N GLY A 145 22.95 -4.61 18.06
CA GLY A 145 24.18 -5.14 17.46
C GLY A 145 23.95 -6.00 16.22
N LEU A 146 22.86 -5.76 15.48
CA LEU A 146 22.55 -6.47 14.24
C LEU A 146 23.37 -5.89 13.08
N SER A 147 23.76 -6.76 12.17
CA SER A 147 24.30 -6.34 10.87
C SER A 147 23.18 -5.85 9.95
N LEU A 148 23.55 -5.10 8.89
CA LEU A 148 22.62 -4.75 7.82
C LEU A 148 21.95 -6.01 7.23
N GLY A 149 22.70 -7.10 7.08
CA GLY A 149 22.18 -8.36 6.59
C GLY A 149 21.09 -8.94 7.50
N ASP A 150 21.26 -8.84 8.83
CA ASP A 150 20.23 -9.29 9.78
C ASP A 150 18.99 -8.40 9.74
N ALA A 151 19.17 -7.08 9.63
CA ALA A 151 18.06 -6.14 9.46
C ALA A 151 17.26 -6.41 8.17
N MET A 152 17.96 -6.74 7.08
CA MET A 152 17.30 -7.13 5.81
C MET A 152 16.56 -8.47 5.91
N ARG A 153 17.09 -9.47 6.64
CA ARG A 153 16.36 -10.72 6.91
C ARG A 153 15.08 -10.47 7.70
N ALA A 154 15.15 -9.59 8.72
CA ALA A 154 13.98 -9.19 9.49
C ALA A 154 12.90 -8.52 8.60
N PHE A 155 13.31 -7.65 7.70
CA PHE A 155 12.39 -7.00 6.75
C PHE A 155 11.83 -8.00 5.74
N HIS A 156 12.60 -8.97 5.30
CA HIS A 156 12.15 -10.02 4.37
C HIS A 156 10.99 -10.85 4.92
N LEU A 157 10.90 -11.04 6.25
CA LEU A 157 9.71 -11.66 6.85
C LEU A 157 8.45 -10.84 6.60
N PHE A 158 8.52 -9.51 6.74
CA PHE A 158 7.40 -8.63 6.41
C PHE A 158 7.03 -8.75 4.93
N GLU A 159 8.00 -8.73 4.02
CA GLU A 159 7.77 -8.94 2.58
C GLU A 159 7.05 -10.27 2.32
N GLY A 160 7.45 -11.33 3.00
CA GLY A 160 6.79 -12.63 2.91
C GLY A 160 5.33 -12.60 3.33
N LEU A 161 5.00 -11.87 4.42
CA LEU A 161 3.61 -11.70 4.87
C LEU A 161 2.78 -10.93 3.84
N VAL A 162 3.33 -9.84 3.30
CA VAL A 162 2.68 -9.05 2.24
C VAL A 162 2.43 -9.91 1.01
N HIS A 163 3.45 -10.64 0.54
CA HIS A 163 3.35 -11.50 -0.62
C HIS A 163 2.32 -12.63 -0.45
N SER A 164 2.28 -13.25 0.73
CA SER A 164 1.28 -14.26 1.07
C SER A 164 -0.13 -13.69 1.08
N SER A 165 -0.30 -12.46 1.58
CA SER A 165 -1.59 -11.76 1.61
C SER A 165 -2.06 -11.40 0.19
N MET A 166 -1.14 -10.98 -0.68
CA MET A 166 -1.44 -10.73 -2.10
C MET A 166 -1.90 -12.00 -2.82
N LYS A 167 -1.24 -13.14 -2.57
CA LYS A 167 -1.65 -14.43 -3.14
C LYS A 167 -3.05 -14.85 -2.68
N GLN A 168 -3.42 -14.58 -1.42
CA GLN A 168 -4.77 -14.88 -0.93
C GLN A 168 -5.83 -14.04 -1.65
N LEU A 169 -5.57 -12.76 -1.94
CA LEU A 169 -6.46 -11.93 -2.74
C LEU A 169 -6.69 -12.54 -4.14
N SER A 170 -5.60 -12.89 -4.81
CA SER A 170 -5.67 -13.48 -6.15
C SER A 170 -6.46 -14.80 -6.17
N ALA A 171 -6.39 -15.60 -5.11
CA ALA A 171 -7.11 -16.88 -5.00
C ALA A 171 -8.63 -16.70 -4.80
N VAL A 172 -9.09 -15.58 -4.26
CA VAL A 172 -10.52 -15.31 -4.01
C VAL A 172 -11.19 -14.65 -5.24
N GLN A 173 -10.49 -14.56 -6.38
CA GLN A 173 -10.97 -13.90 -7.62
C GLN A 173 -11.35 -12.41 -7.45
N VAL A 174 -11.09 -11.82 -6.30
CA VAL A 174 -11.00 -10.38 -6.15
C VAL A 174 -9.59 -10.02 -6.61
N GLY A 175 -9.35 -10.18 -7.90
CA GLY A 175 -8.01 -10.04 -8.47
C GLY A 175 -7.46 -8.68 -8.12
N GLY A 176 -6.32 -8.66 -7.38
CA GLY A 176 -5.56 -7.47 -7.17
C GLY A 176 -5.33 -6.79 -8.51
N SER A 177 -5.74 -5.53 -8.67
CA SER A 177 -5.42 -4.85 -9.91
C SER A 177 -3.91 -4.80 -10.06
N ALA A 178 -3.38 -4.94 -11.27
CA ALA A 178 -1.93 -4.83 -11.52
C ALA A 178 -1.36 -3.50 -10.98
N ASP A 179 -2.22 -2.50 -10.80
CA ASP A 179 -1.90 -1.23 -10.19
C ASP A 179 -1.73 -1.34 -8.67
N PHE A 180 -2.58 -2.10 -7.99
CA PHE A 180 -2.46 -2.36 -6.56
C PHE A 180 -1.16 -3.11 -6.24
N GLU A 181 -0.86 -4.19 -6.99
CA GLU A 181 0.38 -4.94 -6.84
C GLU A 181 1.62 -4.07 -7.06
N ARG A 182 1.58 -3.18 -8.05
CA ARG A 182 2.67 -2.25 -8.34
C ARG A 182 2.87 -1.26 -7.20
N HIS A 183 1.80 -0.70 -6.62
CA HIS A 183 1.89 0.22 -5.50
C HIS A 183 2.43 -0.46 -4.25
N VAL A 184 1.96 -1.66 -3.92
CA VAL A 184 2.51 -2.45 -2.81
C VAL A 184 3.99 -2.73 -3.02
N GLY A 185 4.38 -3.15 -4.23
CA GLY A 185 5.79 -3.40 -4.59
C GLY A 185 6.67 -2.16 -4.47
N TRP A 186 6.18 -1.01 -4.93
CA TRP A 186 6.87 0.26 -4.79
C TRP A 186 7.08 0.63 -3.32
N PHE A 187 6.03 0.57 -2.50
CA PHE A 187 6.11 0.86 -1.07
C PHE A 187 7.17 0.01 -0.36
N ILE A 188 7.15 -1.31 -0.60
CA ILE A 188 8.14 -2.23 -0.02
C ILE A 188 9.55 -1.84 -0.43
N ASN A 189 9.76 -1.51 -1.71
CA ASN A 189 11.07 -1.09 -2.21
C ASN A 189 11.56 0.19 -1.53
N GLU A 190 10.70 1.20 -1.39
CA GLU A 190 11.06 2.48 -0.76
C GLU A 190 11.40 2.31 0.72
N VAL A 191 10.63 1.49 1.46
CA VAL A 191 10.98 1.17 2.87
C VAL A 191 12.34 0.50 2.95
N ARG A 192 12.63 -0.46 2.06
CA ARG A 192 13.92 -1.15 2.01
C ARG A 192 15.06 -0.18 1.74
N VAL A 193 14.91 0.70 0.76
CA VAL A 193 15.91 1.74 0.42
C VAL A 193 16.15 2.64 1.63
N ALA A 194 15.08 3.15 2.26
CA ALA A 194 15.19 4.00 3.44
C ALA A 194 15.90 3.32 4.61
N MET A 195 15.67 2.03 4.82
CA MET A 195 16.38 1.26 5.86
C MET A 195 17.89 1.14 5.54
N VAL A 196 18.24 0.82 4.29
CA VAL A 196 19.65 0.66 3.88
C VAL A 196 20.41 1.98 3.99
N GLU A 197 19.84 3.07 3.49
CA GLU A 197 20.44 4.41 3.57
C GLU A 197 20.65 4.81 5.03
N SER A 198 19.63 4.69 5.86
CA SER A 198 19.71 5.05 7.27
C SER A 198 20.69 4.17 8.05
N PHE A 199 20.81 2.87 7.71
CA PHE A 199 21.76 1.98 8.36
C PHE A 199 23.21 2.39 8.07
N THR A 200 23.49 2.84 6.85
CA THR A 200 24.82 3.33 6.46
C THR A 200 25.18 4.68 7.11
N GLU A 201 24.19 5.49 7.48
CA GLU A 201 24.38 6.76 8.18
C GLU A 201 24.63 6.56 9.69
N VAL A 202 23.92 5.64 10.33
CA VAL A 202 24.07 5.34 11.78
C VAL A 202 25.42 4.67 12.08
N GLY A 203 26.01 3.97 11.12
CA GLY A 203 27.30 3.29 11.25
C GLY A 203 28.54 4.17 11.06
N LYS A 204 28.37 5.47 10.83
CA LYS A 204 29.45 6.47 10.71
C LYS A 204 29.62 7.26 11.98
#